data_db633998ef31f270ad42d02b0010b5fc
#
_entry.id   db633998ef31f270ad42d02b0010b5fc
#
_cell.length_a   1.000
_cell.length_b   1.000
_cell.length_c   1.000
_cell.angle_alpha   90.00
_cell.angle_beta   90.00
_cell.angle_gamma   90.00
#
_symmetry.space_group_name_H-M   'P 1'
#
loop_
_entity.id
_entity.type
_entity.pdbx_description
1 polymer ?
#
loop_
_entity_poly.entity_id
_entity_poly.type
_entity_poly.pdbx_seq_one_letter_code
_entity_poly.pdbx_strand_id
1 'polypeptide(L)'
;MNKITKYVLYDIIRNRFVMGYTLLLLAISMSFFSFESDPNKGLLSLLNIILMVVPLVSIIFSTIHFYNSYEFIELMSAQPLSRKAIFLSEYIGVAASLSLAFLVGVGLPTLAFGGGESSIVLIISGLLLTLSFVSLAFLASVITRDKAKGIGLALVIWFYFSLVYDGLVLGILFSFSDYPLEKAMLVLTALNPTDLARIXKMDISALMGFTGAVFQDFFSTNYGLLVAMLVLIIWVVLPVAIATHIFQKKDL
;
A
#
# COMPACT_ATOMS: atom_id res chain seq x y z
N MET A 1 18.80 -11.16 -13.50
CA MET A 1 17.71 -10.68 -12.67
C MET A 1 17.51 -11.52 -11.41
N ASN A 2 17.21 -12.81 -11.51
CA ASN A 2 16.87 -13.66 -10.34
C ASN A 2 17.93 -13.67 -9.22
N LYS A 3 19.23 -13.61 -9.55
CA LYS A 3 20.29 -13.61 -8.52
C LYS A 3 20.33 -12.31 -7.72
N ILE A 4 20.16 -11.17 -8.39
CA ILE A 4 20.12 -9.84 -7.75
C ILE A 4 18.89 -9.75 -6.84
N THR A 5 17.71 -10.09 -7.36
CA THR A 5 16.45 -10.09 -6.60
C THR A 5 16.56 -10.98 -5.34
N LYS A 6 17.14 -12.18 -5.49
CA LYS A 6 17.32 -13.11 -4.36
C LYS A 6 18.26 -12.52 -3.30
N TYR A 7 19.32 -11.87 -3.71
CA TYR A 7 20.27 -11.21 -2.80
C TYR A 7 19.58 -10.07 -2.03
N VAL A 8 18.91 -9.18 -2.76
CA VAL A 8 18.18 -8.03 -2.18
C VAL A 8 17.10 -8.53 -1.20
N LEU A 9 16.31 -9.51 -1.61
CA LEU A 9 15.27 -10.11 -0.76
C LEU A 9 15.86 -10.66 0.55
N TYR A 10 16.95 -11.43 0.46
CA TYR A 10 17.58 -12.06 1.61
C TYR A 10 18.16 -11.02 2.58
N ASP A 11 18.77 -9.97 2.04
CA ASP A 11 19.32 -8.86 2.82
C ASP A 11 18.23 -8.10 3.58
N ILE A 12 17.10 -7.83 2.89
CA ILE A 12 15.98 -7.05 3.49
C ILE A 12 15.25 -7.89 4.55
N ILE A 13 15.01 -9.18 4.32
CA ILE A 13 14.30 -10.03 5.31
C ILE A 13 15.08 -10.08 6.63
N ARG A 14 16.42 -10.04 6.56
CA ARG A 14 17.28 -10.04 7.75
C ARG A 14 17.44 -8.66 8.39
N ASN A 15 16.91 -7.63 7.77
CA ASN A 15 17.00 -6.27 8.28
C ASN A 15 16.20 -6.16 9.58
N ARG A 16 16.83 -5.61 10.63
CA ARG A 16 16.21 -5.43 11.96
C ARG A 16 14.91 -4.61 11.90
N PHE A 17 14.85 -3.66 10.98
CA PHE A 17 13.64 -2.83 10.78
C PHE A 17 12.46 -3.69 10.29
N VAL A 18 12.68 -4.54 9.27
CA VAL A 18 11.62 -5.42 8.70
C VAL A 18 11.17 -6.44 9.76
N MET A 19 12.12 -7.00 10.53
CA MET A 19 11.80 -7.89 11.65
C MET A 19 10.96 -7.19 12.72
N GLY A 20 11.34 -5.96 13.09
CA GLY A 20 10.60 -5.14 14.06
C GLY A 20 9.19 -4.81 13.55
N TYR A 21 9.07 -4.46 12.27
CA TYR A 21 7.77 -4.20 11.62
C TYR A 21 6.88 -5.45 11.63
N THR A 22 7.45 -6.61 11.30
CA THR A 22 6.71 -7.89 11.34
C THR A 22 6.19 -8.18 12.75
N LEU A 23 7.06 -8.04 13.77
CA LEU A 23 6.71 -8.26 15.16
C LEU A 23 5.65 -7.27 15.64
N LEU A 24 5.76 -6.01 15.26
CA LEU A 24 4.78 -4.97 15.58
C LEU A 24 3.41 -5.31 14.99
N LEU A 25 3.35 -5.65 13.71
CA LEU A 25 2.10 -6.05 13.06
C LEU A 25 1.50 -7.30 13.71
N LEU A 26 2.34 -8.28 14.04
CA LEU A 26 1.91 -9.52 14.70
C LEU A 26 1.35 -9.23 16.10
N ALA A 27 2.03 -8.39 16.88
CA ALA A 27 1.56 -8.00 18.22
C ALA A 27 0.21 -7.27 18.15
N ILE A 28 0.07 -6.33 17.21
CA ILE A 28 -1.19 -5.59 16.98
C ILE A 28 -2.31 -6.55 16.59
N SER A 29 -2.07 -7.42 15.62
CA SER A 29 -3.08 -8.39 15.12
C SER A 29 -3.53 -9.33 16.22
N MET A 30 -2.59 -9.90 16.97
CA MET A 30 -2.89 -10.80 18.08
C MET A 30 -3.66 -10.08 19.19
N SER A 31 -3.33 -8.82 19.48
CA SER A 31 -4.03 -8.03 20.50
C SER A 31 -5.51 -7.85 20.13
N PHE A 32 -5.80 -7.44 18.87
CA PHE A 32 -7.18 -7.24 18.46
C PHE A 32 -8.00 -8.52 18.51
N PHE A 33 -7.46 -9.63 18.05
CA PHE A 33 -8.17 -10.92 18.10
C PHE A 33 -8.29 -11.49 19.53
N SER A 34 -7.41 -11.08 20.46
CA SER A 34 -7.50 -11.51 21.86
C SER A 34 -8.49 -10.68 22.67
N PHE A 35 -8.63 -9.39 22.36
CA PHE A 35 -9.52 -8.48 23.12
C PHE A 35 -10.95 -8.45 22.59
N GLU A 36 -11.15 -8.70 21.30
CA GLU A 36 -12.48 -8.67 20.69
C GLU A 36 -13.11 -10.08 20.69
N SER A 37 -14.30 -10.18 21.27
CA SER A 37 -15.05 -11.45 21.27
C SER A 37 -15.71 -11.74 19.90
N ASP A 38 -15.90 -10.70 19.06
CA ASP A 38 -16.46 -10.83 17.72
C ASP A 38 -15.31 -10.69 16.70
N PRO A 39 -15.01 -11.76 15.92
CA PRO A 39 -13.95 -11.69 14.91
C PRO A 39 -14.12 -10.56 13.88
N ASN A 40 -15.35 -10.19 13.51
CA ASN A 40 -15.59 -9.12 12.54
C ASN A 40 -15.20 -7.76 13.10
N LYS A 41 -15.43 -7.50 14.37
CA LYS A 41 -15.00 -6.25 15.03
C LYS A 41 -13.46 -6.20 15.11
N GLY A 42 -12.82 -7.32 15.42
CA GLY A 42 -11.37 -7.44 15.39
C GLY A 42 -10.79 -7.12 14.02
N LEU A 43 -11.40 -7.65 12.95
CA LEU A 43 -11.01 -7.39 11.57
C LEU A 43 -11.15 -5.90 11.18
N LEU A 44 -12.25 -5.24 11.61
CA LEU A 44 -12.49 -3.82 11.32
C LEU A 44 -11.47 -2.93 12.06
N SER A 45 -11.19 -3.24 13.32
CA SER A 45 -10.20 -2.50 14.11
C SER A 45 -8.79 -2.66 13.52
N LEU A 46 -8.46 -3.88 13.11
CA LEU A 46 -7.19 -4.20 12.46
C LEU A 46 -7.06 -3.47 11.12
N LEU A 47 -8.14 -3.42 10.31
CA LEU A 47 -8.16 -2.70 9.04
C LEU A 47 -7.79 -1.22 9.22
N ASN A 48 -8.37 -0.53 10.20
CA ASN A 48 -8.10 0.89 10.44
C ASN A 48 -6.61 1.14 10.73
N ILE A 49 -5.97 0.24 11.49
CA ILE A 49 -4.52 0.31 11.76
C ILE A 49 -3.72 0.03 10.48
N ILE A 50 -4.12 -0.99 9.71
CA ILE A 50 -3.47 -1.35 8.45
C ILE A 50 -3.48 -0.15 7.48
N LEU A 51 -4.62 0.53 7.33
CA LEU A 51 -4.77 1.67 6.41
C LEU A 51 -3.83 2.83 6.75
N MET A 52 -3.39 2.95 7.99
CA MET A 52 -2.48 4.02 8.43
C MET A 52 -1.02 3.56 8.49
N VAL A 53 -0.76 2.42 9.15
CA VAL A 53 0.60 1.94 9.45
C VAL A 53 1.28 1.35 8.22
N VAL A 54 0.55 0.54 7.43
CA VAL A 54 1.14 -0.15 6.27
C VAL A 54 1.62 0.84 5.20
N PRO A 55 0.83 1.84 4.77
CA PRO A 55 1.31 2.87 3.84
C PRO A 55 2.52 3.62 4.35
N LEU A 56 2.49 4.05 5.62
CA LEU A 56 3.57 4.83 6.24
C LEU A 56 4.88 4.04 6.23
N VAL A 57 4.84 2.80 6.76
CA VAL A 57 6.05 1.96 6.85
C VAL A 57 6.55 1.60 5.45
N SER A 58 5.63 1.23 4.55
CA SER A 58 6.00 0.82 3.18
C SER A 58 6.70 1.96 2.43
N ILE A 59 6.13 3.18 2.49
CA ILE A 59 6.69 4.31 1.73
C ILE A 59 8.03 4.78 2.33
N ILE A 60 8.13 4.89 3.66
CA ILE A 60 9.36 5.35 4.34
C ILE A 60 10.49 4.32 4.14
N PHE A 61 10.20 3.04 4.46
CA PHE A 61 11.22 1.99 4.37
C PHE A 61 11.75 1.86 2.94
N SER A 62 10.85 1.81 1.96
CA SER A 62 11.24 1.64 0.55
C SER A 62 12.08 2.82 0.06
N THR A 63 11.71 4.05 0.45
CA THR A 63 12.47 5.26 0.10
C THR A 63 13.87 5.22 0.73
N ILE A 64 13.97 4.92 2.02
CA ILE A 64 15.26 4.85 2.73
C ILE A 64 16.12 3.73 2.12
N HIS A 65 15.54 2.56 1.85
CA HIS A 65 16.24 1.42 1.26
C HIS A 65 16.82 1.79 -0.12
N PHE A 66 16.01 2.43 -0.98
CA PHE A 66 16.45 2.84 -2.32
C PHE A 66 17.70 3.74 -2.26
N TYR A 67 17.70 4.73 -1.37
CA TYR A 67 18.86 5.64 -1.23
C TYR A 67 20.07 4.94 -0.59
N ASN A 68 19.85 4.02 0.34
CA ASN A 68 20.92 3.25 0.96
C ASN A 68 21.56 2.27 -0.03
N SER A 69 20.78 1.78 -1.01
CA SER A 69 21.24 0.88 -2.08
C SER A 69 21.86 1.63 -3.26
N TYR A 70 22.00 2.95 -3.22
CA TYR A 70 22.43 3.76 -4.37
C TYR A 70 23.83 3.35 -4.85
N GLU A 71 24.79 3.16 -3.94
CA GLU A 71 26.14 2.71 -4.26
C GLU A 71 26.14 1.32 -4.93
N PHE A 72 25.30 0.41 -4.43
CA PHE A 72 25.11 -0.92 -5.02
C PHE A 72 24.52 -0.82 -6.43
N ILE A 73 23.52 0.03 -6.62
CA ILE A 73 22.88 0.29 -7.93
C ILE A 73 23.91 0.82 -8.92
N GLU A 74 24.77 1.77 -8.48
CA GLU A 74 25.83 2.36 -9.30
C GLU A 74 26.87 1.29 -9.72
N LEU A 75 27.33 0.46 -8.77
CA LEU A 75 28.25 -0.65 -9.04
C LEU A 75 27.66 -1.67 -10.04
N MET A 76 26.37 -1.99 -9.88
CA MET A 76 25.67 -2.91 -10.79
C MET A 76 25.49 -2.29 -12.18
N SER A 77 25.33 -0.97 -12.27
CA SER A 77 25.19 -0.25 -13.54
C SER A 77 26.50 -0.21 -14.36
N ALA A 78 27.64 -0.40 -13.71
CA ALA A 78 28.95 -0.55 -14.38
C ALA A 78 29.16 -1.94 -14.99
N GLN A 79 28.29 -2.92 -14.65
CA GLN A 79 28.33 -4.27 -15.20
C GLN A 79 27.45 -4.37 -16.47
N PRO A 80 27.59 -5.38 -17.31
CA PRO A 80 26.78 -5.54 -18.52
C PRO A 80 25.35 -6.00 -18.20
N LEU A 81 24.65 -5.22 -17.37
CA LEU A 81 23.27 -5.46 -16.94
C LEU A 81 22.38 -4.30 -17.39
N SER A 82 21.15 -4.60 -17.79
CA SER A 82 20.23 -3.54 -18.16
C SER A 82 19.77 -2.76 -16.91
N ARG A 83 19.74 -1.44 -17.01
CA ARG A 83 19.24 -0.54 -15.93
C ARG A 83 17.85 -0.94 -15.45
N LYS A 84 16.98 -1.36 -16.40
CA LYS A 84 15.64 -1.87 -16.08
C LYS A 84 15.71 -3.09 -15.15
N ALA A 85 16.59 -4.05 -15.43
CA ALA A 85 16.73 -5.27 -14.62
C ALA A 85 17.21 -4.95 -13.20
N ILE A 86 18.17 -4.01 -13.06
CA ILE A 86 18.69 -3.58 -11.76
C ILE A 86 17.55 -2.95 -10.94
N PHE A 87 16.86 -1.95 -11.50
CA PHE A 87 15.76 -1.23 -10.85
C PHE A 87 14.63 -2.19 -10.43
N LEU A 88 14.18 -3.06 -11.33
CA LEU A 88 13.10 -4.01 -11.04
C LEU A 88 13.54 -5.06 -10.01
N SER A 89 14.81 -5.45 -9.96
CA SER A 89 15.33 -6.38 -8.94
C SER A 89 15.25 -5.76 -7.54
N GLU A 90 15.62 -4.48 -7.40
CA GLU A 90 15.51 -3.72 -6.16
C GLU A 90 14.05 -3.60 -5.74
N TYR A 91 13.18 -3.17 -6.66
CA TYR A 91 11.74 -3.02 -6.42
C TYR A 91 11.11 -4.35 -5.95
N ILE A 92 11.35 -5.45 -6.68
CA ILE A 92 10.78 -6.76 -6.36
C ILE A 92 11.32 -7.26 -5.00
N GLY A 93 12.60 -7.02 -4.70
CA GLY A 93 13.20 -7.39 -3.42
C GLY A 93 12.50 -6.72 -2.25
N VAL A 94 12.31 -5.39 -2.33
CA VAL A 94 11.62 -4.61 -1.28
C VAL A 94 10.15 -5.02 -1.19
N ALA A 95 9.45 -5.07 -2.33
CA ALA A 95 8.02 -5.40 -2.42
C ALA A 95 7.75 -6.78 -1.81
N ALA A 96 8.56 -7.79 -2.17
CA ALA A 96 8.41 -9.16 -1.65
C ALA A 96 8.70 -9.22 -0.15
N SER A 97 9.74 -8.51 0.33
CA SER A 97 10.10 -8.50 1.75
C SER A 97 9.01 -7.90 2.63
N LEU A 98 8.46 -6.74 2.23
CA LEU A 98 7.38 -6.08 2.99
C LEU A 98 6.07 -6.86 2.89
N SER A 99 5.79 -7.47 1.72
CA SER A 99 4.62 -8.34 1.55
C SER A 99 4.72 -9.57 2.46
N LEU A 100 5.90 -10.19 2.58
CA LEU A 100 6.12 -11.31 3.49
C LEU A 100 5.96 -10.88 4.95
N ALA A 101 6.51 -9.72 5.31
CA ALA A 101 6.35 -9.13 6.66
C ALA A 101 4.87 -8.92 6.99
N PHE A 102 4.08 -8.39 6.05
CA PHE A 102 2.64 -8.20 6.19
C PHE A 102 1.91 -9.54 6.31
N LEU A 103 2.23 -10.51 5.46
CA LEU A 103 1.59 -11.85 5.49
C LEU A 103 1.85 -12.55 6.83
N VAL A 104 3.05 -12.46 7.37
CA VAL A 104 3.38 -13.06 8.67
C VAL A 104 2.73 -12.28 9.81
N GLY A 105 2.83 -10.93 9.79
CA GLY A 105 2.34 -10.08 10.88
C GLY A 105 0.83 -9.93 10.95
N VAL A 106 0.16 -9.89 9.80
CA VAL A 106 -1.30 -9.71 9.69
C VAL A 106 -1.96 -10.97 9.11
N GLY A 107 -1.42 -11.48 8.01
CA GLY A 107 -2.04 -12.58 7.26
C GLY A 107 -2.24 -13.82 8.11
N LEU A 108 -1.21 -14.30 8.82
CA LEU A 108 -1.32 -15.51 9.63
C LEU A 108 -2.34 -15.35 10.77
N PRO A 109 -2.29 -14.29 11.61
CA PRO A 109 -3.32 -14.11 12.65
C PRO A 109 -4.73 -13.98 12.08
N THR A 110 -4.89 -13.25 10.98
CA THR A 110 -6.18 -13.03 10.34
C THR A 110 -6.78 -14.35 9.83
N LEU A 111 -5.97 -15.24 9.24
CA LEU A 111 -6.43 -16.56 8.80
C LEU A 111 -6.76 -17.47 9.98
N ALA A 112 -6.00 -17.37 11.08
CA ALA A 112 -6.18 -18.22 12.26
C ALA A 112 -7.43 -17.84 13.07
N PHE A 113 -7.71 -16.54 13.21
CA PHE A 113 -8.72 -16.04 14.16
C PHE A 113 -9.85 -15.23 13.52
N GLY A 114 -9.64 -14.65 12.33
CA GLY A 114 -10.62 -13.79 11.67
C GLY A 114 -11.81 -14.54 11.06
N GLY A 115 -11.52 -15.66 10.42
CA GLY A 115 -12.53 -16.50 9.77
C GLY A 115 -13.20 -15.88 8.54
N GLY A 116 -13.60 -16.73 7.62
CA GLY A 116 -14.46 -16.37 6.49
C GLY A 116 -13.79 -15.57 5.36
N GLU A 117 -14.63 -15.15 4.44
CA GLU A 117 -14.27 -14.44 3.20
C GLU A 117 -13.66 -13.05 3.49
N SER A 118 -14.16 -12.38 4.52
CA SER A 118 -13.68 -11.06 4.95
C SER A 118 -12.19 -11.04 5.29
N SER A 119 -11.65 -12.12 5.83
CA SER A 119 -10.22 -12.25 6.15
C SER A 119 -9.36 -12.25 4.90
N ILE A 120 -9.80 -12.96 3.86
CA ILE A 120 -9.09 -13.05 2.58
C ILE A 120 -9.07 -11.68 1.89
N VAL A 121 -10.22 -10.98 1.89
CA VAL A 121 -10.33 -9.63 1.30
C VAL A 121 -9.38 -8.65 2.02
N LEU A 122 -9.32 -8.69 3.36
CA LEU A 122 -8.41 -7.83 4.14
C LEU A 122 -6.94 -8.11 3.78
N ILE A 123 -6.56 -9.38 3.66
CA ILE A 123 -5.19 -9.77 3.32
C ILE A 123 -4.83 -9.28 1.91
N ILE A 124 -5.70 -9.50 0.93
CA ILE A 124 -5.45 -9.07 -0.46
C ILE A 124 -5.37 -7.54 -0.54
N SER A 125 -6.30 -6.83 0.10
CA SER A 125 -6.32 -5.35 0.13
C SER A 125 -5.05 -4.79 0.76
N GLY A 126 -4.62 -5.34 1.90
CA GLY A 126 -3.41 -4.91 2.59
C GLY A 126 -2.14 -5.21 1.80
N LEU A 127 -2.08 -6.34 1.08
CA LEU A 127 -0.98 -6.65 0.17
C LEU A 127 -0.91 -5.66 -0.99
N LEU A 128 -2.04 -5.39 -1.64
CA LEU A 128 -2.10 -4.43 -2.75
C LEU A 128 -1.75 -3.02 -2.28
N LEU A 129 -2.19 -2.66 -1.07
CA LEU A 129 -1.84 -1.37 -0.44
C LEU A 129 -0.32 -1.29 -0.18
N THR A 130 0.28 -2.34 0.38
CA THR A 130 1.74 -2.45 0.57
C THR A 130 2.46 -2.19 -0.75
N LEU A 131 2.09 -2.92 -1.80
CA LEU A 131 2.69 -2.82 -3.13
C LEU A 131 2.51 -1.43 -3.75
N SER A 132 1.33 -0.81 -3.60
CA SER A 132 1.04 0.54 -4.10
C SER A 132 1.97 1.57 -3.47
N PHE A 133 2.15 1.53 -2.14
CA PHE A 133 2.99 2.50 -1.44
C PHE A 133 4.49 2.23 -1.66
N VAL A 134 4.91 0.98 -1.86
CA VAL A 134 6.27 0.65 -2.34
C VAL A 134 6.50 1.26 -3.74
N SER A 135 5.52 1.15 -4.63
CA SER A 135 5.58 1.70 -6.00
C SER A 135 5.72 3.22 -5.99
N LEU A 136 4.90 3.89 -5.15
CA LEU A 136 4.95 5.35 -4.96
C LEU A 136 6.30 5.79 -4.35
N ALA A 137 6.85 5.01 -3.40
CA ALA A 137 8.15 5.26 -2.80
C ALA A 137 9.27 5.23 -3.84
N PHE A 138 9.29 4.20 -4.69
CA PHE A 138 10.28 4.07 -5.76
C PHE A 138 10.14 5.22 -6.78
N LEU A 139 8.91 5.61 -7.11
CA LEU A 139 8.67 6.76 -7.99
C LEU A 139 9.20 8.06 -7.37
N ALA A 140 8.88 8.34 -6.10
CA ALA A 140 9.37 9.53 -5.37
C ALA A 140 10.90 9.55 -5.32
N SER A 141 11.53 8.40 -5.07
CA SER A 141 12.99 8.25 -4.97
C SER A 141 13.71 8.49 -6.30
N VAL A 142 13.09 8.10 -7.40
CA VAL A 142 13.70 8.30 -8.73
C VAL A 142 13.55 9.76 -9.17
N ILE A 143 12.46 10.44 -8.80
CA ILE A 143 12.24 11.86 -9.15
C ILE A 143 13.25 12.76 -8.42
N THR A 144 13.55 12.46 -7.16
CA THR A 144 14.45 13.26 -6.32
C THR A 144 15.88 12.70 -6.35
N ARG A 145 16.89 13.59 -6.26
CA ARG A 145 18.30 13.16 -6.19
C ARG A 145 18.82 13.10 -4.75
N ASP A 146 18.21 13.86 -3.88
CA ASP A 146 18.62 14.03 -2.48
C ASP A 146 17.76 13.15 -1.57
N LYS A 147 18.41 12.43 -0.66
CA LYS A 147 17.78 11.49 0.29
C LYS A 147 16.76 12.20 1.20
N ALA A 148 17.12 13.39 1.73
CA ALA A 148 16.22 14.13 2.63
C ALA A 148 14.97 14.60 1.88
N LYS A 149 15.15 15.12 0.64
CA LYS A 149 14.02 15.54 -0.22
C LYS A 149 13.15 14.34 -0.61
N GLY A 150 13.76 13.18 -0.88
CA GLY A 150 13.04 11.96 -1.22
C GLY A 150 12.17 11.46 -0.06
N ILE A 151 12.73 11.43 1.15
CA ILE A 151 11.98 11.06 2.36
C ILE A 151 10.86 12.08 2.62
N GLY A 152 11.16 13.37 2.46
CA GLY A 152 10.15 14.43 2.60
C GLY A 152 8.99 14.27 1.62
N LEU A 153 9.30 14.00 0.34
CA LEU A 153 8.28 13.76 -0.70
C LEU A 153 7.44 12.51 -0.37
N ALA A 154 8.08 11.44 0.08
CA ALA A 154 7.41 10.19 0.47
C ALA A 154 6.41 10.44 1.62
N LEU A 155 6.84 11.22 2.64
CA LEU A 155 5.97 11.59 3.76
C LEU A 155 4.79 12.47 3.31
N VAL A 156 5.01 13.41 2.38
CA VAL A 156 3.94 14.25 1.82
C VAL A 156 2.93 13.39 1.06
N ILE A 157 3.40 12.41 0.27
CA ILE A 157 2.53 11.48 -0.47
C ILE A 157 1.68 10.67 0.51
N TRP A 158 2.30 10.10 1.56
CA TRP A 158 1.57 9.35 2.59
C TRP A 158 0.53 10.23 3.29
N PHE A 159 0.94 11.41 3.74
CA PHE A 159 0.08 12.38 4.46
C PHE A 159 -1.11 12.78 3.58
N TYR A 160 -0.86 13.03 2.30
CA TYR A 160 -1.90 13.40 1.32
C TYR A 160 -2.95 12.29 1.21
N PHE A 161 -2.53 11.05 0.91
CA PHE A 161 -3.47 9.94 0.68
C PHE A 161 -4.13 9.43 1.97
N SER A 162 -3.47 9.54 3.12
CA SER A 162 -3.99 8.98 4.38
C SER A 162 -4.81 9.97 5.20
N LEU A 163 -4.66 11.30 4.97
CA LEU A 163 -5.31 12.32 5.82
C LEU A 163 -5.94 13.45 5.01
N VAL A 164 -5.16 14.10 4.12
CA VAL A 164 -5.63 15.29 3.38
C VAL A 164 -6.76 14.92 2.41
N TYR A 165 -6.62 13.80 1.74
CA TYR A 165 -7.57 13.34 0.72
C TYR A 165 -8.97 13.13 1.30
N ASP A 166 -9.07 12.46 2.46
CA ASP A 166 -10.35 12.24 3.16
C ASP A 166 -11.03 13.58 3.48
N GLY A 167 -10.25 14.54 3.96
CA GLY A 167 -10.74 15.91 4.25
C GLY A 167 -11.27 16.62 3.01
N LEU A 168 -10.55 16.49 1.87
CA LEU A 168 -10.98 17.08 0.58
C LEU A 168 -12.30 16.43 0.11
N VAL A 169 -12.41 15.11 0.19
CA VAL A 169 -13.62 14.38 -0.21
C VAL A 169 -14.81 14.80 0.67
N LEU A 170 -14.59 14.91 1.98
CA LEU A 170 -15.63 15.40 2.91
C LEU A 170 -16.04 16.84 2.57
N GLY A 171 -15.07 17.71 2.26
CA GLY A 171 -15.35 19.09 1.85
C GLY A 171 -16.21 19.17 0.58
N ILE A 172 -15.91 18.32 -0.42
CA ILE A 172 -16.71 18.20 -1.65
C ILE A 172 -18.13 17.72 -1.33
N LEU A 173 -18.27 16.70 -0.48
CA LEU A 173 -19.58 16.16 -0.07
C LEU A 173 -20.46 17.22 0.57
N PHE A 174 -19.90 18.01 1.51
CA PHE A 174 -20.65 19.07 2.18
C PHE A 174 -21.01 20.24 1.24
N SER A 175 -20.06 20.61 0.36
CA SER A 175 -20.26 21.75 -0.56
C SER A 175 -21.30 21.46 -1.65
N PHE A 176 -21.44 20.22 -2.05
CA PHE A 176 -22.32 19.79 -3.15
C PHE A 176 -23.41 18.81 -2.67
N SER A 177 -23.81 18.91 -1.40
CA SER A 177 -24.82 18.01 -0.78
C SER A 177 -26.17 17.98 -1.52
N ASP A 178 -26.51 19.06 -2.26
CA ASP A 178 -27.77 19.16 -3.01
C ASP A 178 -27.73 18.44 -4.37
N TYR A 179 -26.56 17.90 -4.78
CA TYR A 179 -26.38 17.24 -6.08
C TYR A 179 -26.19 15.73 -5.91
N PRO A 180 -26.57 14.90 -6.90
CA PRO A 180 -26.34 13.46 -6.87
C PRO A 180 -24.85 13.17 -7.07
N LEU A 181 -24.10 13.01 -5.99
CA LEU A 181 -22.63 12.80 -6.00
C LEU A 181 -22.21 11.34 -6.14
N GLU A 182 -23.16 10.41 -6.27
CA GLU A 182 -22.91 8.97 -6.26
C GLU A 182 -21.82 8.53 -7.24
N LYS A 183 -21.94 8.96 -8.51
CA LYS A 183 -20.94 8.61 -9.56
C LYS A 183 -19.62 9.33 -9.35
N ALA A 184 -19.65 10.58 -8.88
CA ALA A 184 -18.45 11.35 -8.58
C ALA A 184 -17.65 10.70 -7.44
N MET A 185 -18.34 10.18 -6.42
CA MET A 185 -17.72 9.49 -5.29
C MET A 185 -17.01 8.22 -5.72
N LEU A 186 -17.54 7.45 -6.67
CA LEU A 186 -16.85 6.27 -7.22
C LEU A 186 -15.50 6.66 -7.84
N VAL A 187 -15.49 7.76 -8.60
CA VAL A 187 -14.24 8.25 -9.23
C VAL A 187 -13.27 8.77 -8.16
N LEU A 188 -13.76 9.56 -7.20
CA LEU A 188 -12.93 10.08 -6.11
C LEU A 188 -12.29 8.94 -5.32
N THR A 189 -13.05 7.91 -4.97
CA THR A 189 -12.50 6.74 -4.27
C THR A 189 -11.42 6.03 -5.11
N ALA A 190 -11.61 5.93 -6.42
CA ALA A 190 -10.62 5.30 -7.32
C ALA A 190 -9.30 6.07 -7.38
N LEU A 191 -9.30 7.37 -7.04
CA LEU A 191 -8.11 8.24 -7.04
C LEU A 191 -7.28 8.12 -5.75
N ASN A 192 -7.72 7.32 -4.77
CA ASN A 192 -6.99 7.11 -3.51
C ASN A 192 -6.80 5.61 -3.23
N PRO A 193 -5.56 5.09 -3.23
CA PRO A 193 -5.33 3.66 -2.97
C PRO A 193 -5.73 3.25 -1.54
N THR A 194 -5.71 4.18 -0.57
CA THR A 194 -6.11 3.90 0.82
C THR A 194 -7.63 3.70 0.91
N ASP A 195 -8.41 4.54 0.22
CA ASP A 195 -9.88 4.41 0.19
C ASP A 195 -10.32 3.15 -0.53
N LEU A 196 -9.66 2.81 -1.64
CA LEU A 196 -9.92 1.57 -2.37
C LEU A 196 -9.69 0.34 -1.48
N ALA A 197 -8.61 0.34 -0.70
CA ALA A 197 -8.29 -0.76 0.23
C ALA A 197 -9.31 -0.83 1.38
N ARG A 198 -9.84 0.31 1.81
CA ARG A 198 -10.91 0.41 2.83
C ARG A 198 -12.20 -0.26 2.35
N ILE A 199 -12.59 0.00 1.12
CA ILE A 199 -13.82 -0.52 0.52
C ILE A 199 -13.89 -2.05 0.44
N UNK A 200 -12.94 -2.45 0.13
CA UNK A 200 -12.86 -3.79 0.02
C UNK A 200 -13.42 -4.48 1.15
N LYS A 201 -13.52 -3.98 2.20
CA LYS A 201 -13.92 -4.69 3.41
C LYS A 201 -15.10 -4.09 4.19
N MET A 202 -15.34 -2.79 4.12
CA MET A 202 -16.28 -2.14 5.05
C MET A 202 -17.72 -2.21 4.58
N ASP A 203 -18.59 -2.44 5.56
CA ASP A 203 -20.01 -2.12 5.46
C ASP A 203 -20.12 -0.58 5.45
N ILE A 204 -20.10 -0.03 4.26
CA ILE A 204 -19.97 1.42 3.99
C ILE A 204 -21.18 2.20 4.53
N SER A 205 -22.29 1.51 4.76
CA SER A 205 -23.50 2.10 5.35
C SER A 205 -23.27 2.80 6.68
N ALA A 206 -22.29 2.38 7.46
CA ALA A 206 -22.00 2.96 8.78
C ALA A 206 -21.21 4.29 8.71
N LEU A 207 -20.52 4.57 7.59
CA LEU A 207 -19.61 5.71 7.49
C LEU A 207 -20.11 6.87 6.63
N MET A 208 -20.97 6.60 5.65
CA MET A 208 -21.31 7.59 4.64
C MET A 208 -22.75 8.08 4.61
N GLY A 209 -23.58 7.74 5.61
CA GLY A 209 -24.94 8.28 5.71
C GLY A 209 -25.73 8.17 4.39
N PHE A 210 -26.14 9.31 3.83
CA PHE A 210 -27.02 9.37 2.66
C PHE A 210 -26.39 8.92 1.33
N THR A 211 -25.06 8.95 1.21
CA THR A 211 -24.37 8.52 -0.02
C THR A 211 -23.99 7.03 0.00
N GLY A 212 -24.18 6.37 1.13
CA GLY A 212 -23.77 4.97 1.34
C GLY A 212 -24.52 3.95 0.50
N ALA A 213 -25.77 4.22 0.13
CA ALA A 213 -26.63 3.23 -0.53
C ALA A 213 -26.08 2.79 -1.92
N VAL A 214 -25.74 3.75 -2.78
CA VAL A 214 -25.22 3.42 -4.14
C VAL A 214 -23.81 2.85 -4.09
N PHE A 215 -23.01 3.33 -3.14
CA PHE A 215 -21.69 2.75 -2.84
C PHE A 215 -21.83 1.29 -2.41
N GLN A 216 -22.75 1.03 -1.49
CA GLN A 216 -23.05 -0.31 -0.99
C GLN A 216 -23.56 -1.20 -2.13
N ASP A 217 -24.49 -0.70 -2.95
CA ASP A 217 -25.03 -1.44 -4.08
C ASP A 217 -23.96 -1.82 -5.10
N PHE A 218 -23.00 -0.92 -5.38
CA PHE A 218 -21.93 -1.19 -6.34
C PHE A 218 -20.85 -2.12 -5.75
N PHE A 219 -20.28 -1.77 -4.58
CA PHE A 219 -19.13 -2.49 -4.03
C PHE A 219 -19.51 -3.75 -3.24
N SER A 220 -20.78 -3.96 -2.89
CA SER A 220 -21.24 -5.26 -2.36
C SER A 220 -21.34 -6.33 -3.44
N THR A 221 -21.30 -5.93 -4.72
CA THR A 221 -21.27 -6.88 -5.82
C THR A 221 -19.83 -7.41 -6.06
N ASN A 222 -19.73 -8.64 -6.54
CA ASN A 222 -18.44 -9.19 -6.95
C ASN A 222 -17.75 -8.35 -8.03
N TYR A 223 -18.52 -7.66 -8.86
CA TYR A 223 -18.00 -6.74 -9.89
C TYR A 223 -17.32 -5.52 -9.27
N GLY A 224 -17.92 -4.93 -8.26
CA GLY A 224 -17.34 -3.75 -7.56
C GLY A 224 -16.02 -4.09 -6.89
N LEU A 225 -15.95 -5.25 -6.22
CA LEU A 225 -14.71 -5.75 -5.61
C LEU A 225 -13.62 -5.97 -6.66
N LEU A 226 -13.98 -6.59 -7.79
CA LEU A 226 -13.03 -6.82 -8.90
C LEU A 226 -12.51 -5.49 -9.47
N VAL A 227 -13.39 -4.49 -9.65
CA VAL A 227 -13.01 -3.16 -10.13
C VAL A 227 -12.05 -2.49 -9.14
N ALA A 228 -12.34 -2.54 -7.84
CA ALA A 228 -11.47 -1.96 -6.80
C ALA A 228 -10.09 -2.62 -6.81
N MET A 229 -10.02 -3.94 -6.93
CA MET A 229 -8.75 -4.69 -7.02
C MET A 229 -7.97 -4.31 -8.29
N LEU A 230 -8.65 -4.19 -9.44
CA LEU A 230 -8.02 -3.80 -10.71
C LEU A 230 -7.43 -2.39 -10.63
N VAL A 231 -8.16 -1.46 -10.02
CA VAL A 231 -7.66 -0.08 -9.84
C VAL A 231 -6.47 -0.05 -8.87
N LEU A 232 -6.50 -0.86 -7.80
CA LEU A 232 -5.33 -1.01 -6.91
C LEU A 232 -4.11 -1.58 -7.67
N ILE A 233 -4.32 -2.54 -8.58
CA ILE A 233 -3.25 -3.07 -9.43
C ILE A 233 -2.68 -1.94 -10.32
N ILE A 234 -3.52 -1.06 -10.85
CA ILE A 234 -3.07 0.12 -11.61
C ILE A 234 -2.21 1.02 -10.72
N TRP A 235 -2.60 1.24 -9.44
CA TRP A 235 -1.81 2.00 -8.45
C TRP A 235 -0.45 1.34 -8.14
N VAL A 236 -0.31 0.03 -8.35
CA VAL A 236 0.98 -0.67 -8.27
C VAL A 236 1.78 -0.50 -9.57
N VAL A 237 1.17 -0.84 -10.70
CA VAL A 237 1.87 -0.98 -11.99
C VAL A 237 2.29 0.38 -12.57
N LEU A 238 1.39 1.38 -12.50
CA LEU A 238 1.60 2.67 -13.15
C LEU A 238 2.79 3.44 -12.54
N PRO A 239 2.91 3.60 -11.19
CA PRO A 239 4.07 4.29 -10.64
C PRO A 239 5.39 3.55 -10.90
N VAL A 240 5.40 2.20 -10.86
CA VAL A 240 6.62 1.40 -11.17
C VAL A 240 7.02 1.58 -12.64
N ALA A 241 6.06 1.58 -13.55
CA ALA A 241 6.33 1.76 -14.98
C ALA A 241 6.95 3.14 -15.25
N ILE A 242 6.36 4.19 -14.66
CA ILE A 242 6.85 5.58 -14.76
C ILE A 242 8.26 5.66 -14.12
N ALA A 243 8.44 5.12 -12.93
CA ALA A 243 9.72 5.12 -12.20
C ALA A 243 10.82 4.41 -13.01
N THR A 244 10.48 3.25 -13.58
CA THR A 244 11.40 2.47 -14.43
C THR A 244 11.83 3.28 -15.65
N HIS A 245 10.88 3.95 -16.30
CA HIS A 245 11.15 4.79 -17.49
C HIS A 245 12.07 5.96 -17.15
N ILE A 246 11.80 6.66 -16.05
CA ILE A 246 12.64 7.78 -15.58
C ILE A 246 14.05 7.28 -15.23
N PHE A 247 14.12 6.17 -14.49
CA PHE A 247 15.41 5.58 -14.06
C PHE A 247 16.31 5.20 -15.25
N GLN A 248 15.73 4.68 -16.33
CA GLN A 248 16.50 4.30 -17.53
C GLN A 248 17.15 5.52 -18.21
N LYS A 249 16.52 6.69 -18.12
CA LYS A 249 16.97 7.94 -18.77
C LYS A 249 17.87 8.79 -17.85
N LYS A 250 17.92 8.46 -16.56
CA LYS A 250 18.67 9.23 -15.57
C LYS A 250 20.18 8.93 -15.70
N ASP A 251 20.99 9.97 -15.72
CA ASP A 251 22.46 9.82 -15.59
C ASP A 251 22.78 9.51 -14.12
N LEU A 252 23.42 8.36 -13.90
CA LEU A 252 23.86 7.87 -12.60
C LEU A 252 25.30 8.28 -12.32
#